data_d027786bfb44789da4f95a82c5da3829
#
_entry.id   d027786bfb44789da4f95a82c5da3829
#
_cell.length_a   1.000
_cell.length_b   1.000
_cell.length_c   1.000
_cell.angle_alpha   90.00
_cell.angle_beta   90.00
_cell.angle_gamma   90.00
#
_symmetry.space_group_name_H-M   'P 1'
#
loop_
_entity.id
_entity.type
_entity.pdbx_description
1 polymer ?
#
loop_
_entity_poly.entity_id
_entity_poly.type
_entity_poly.pdbx_seq_one_letter_code
_entity_poly.pdbx_strand_id
1 'polypeptide(L)'
;MRERIAKLTSNILNPFLVSLVLILLLSFRSTSSTLDAVKWLLVSIAISILPVLLAIIYLVRKQRLESPFINVRKQRTKIYLVAGVCAGIGCIIFPYLGAPPTLRAAFVAGLSAVVVFMCVNLLWKISLHTAFVTASVTVLIILYGSIAAVTVVLVPLIAWSRIELKHHSPAQVIAGALLAALIAVVVFYLFGLL
;
A
#
# COMPACT_ATOMS: atom_id res chain seq x y z
N MET A 1 -28.68 0.92 2.64
CA MET A 1 -27.84 2.00 3.21
C MET A 1 -26.46 1.50 3.61
N ARG A 2 -26.31 0.43 4.40
CA ARG A 2 -25.00 -0.15 4.84
C ARG A 2 -24.07 -0.47 3.68
N GLU A 3 -24.53 -1.16 2.65
CA GLU A 3 -23.73 -1.54 1.48
C GLU A 3 -23.20 -0.30 0.70
N ARG A 4 -23.99 0.76 0.57
CA ARG A 4 -23.54 2.01 -0.06
C ARG A 4 -22.42 2.68 0.73
N ILE A 5 -22.53 2.72 2.05
CA ILE A 5 -21.48 3.26 2.93
C ILE A 5 -20.23 2.40 2.82
N ALA A 6 -20.35 1.08 2.86
CA ALA A 6 -19.23 0.16 2.72
C ALA A 6 -18.52 0.35 1.36
N LYS A 7 -19.27 0.52 0.27
CA LYS A 7 -18.72 0.77 -1.06
C LYS A 7 -17.97 2.10 -1.14
N LEU A 8 -18.54 3.16 -0.57
CA LEU A 8 -17.89 4.47 -0.49
C LEU A 8 -16.59 4.39 0.32
N THR A 9 -16.62 3.78 1.50
CA THR A 9 -15.44 3.54 2.34
C THR A 9 -14.35 2.78 1.59
N SER A 10 -14.71 1.69 0.90
CA SER A 10 -13.76 0.90 0.12
C SER A 10 -13.16 1.68 -1.06
N ASN A 11 -13.91 2.60 -1.65
CA ASN A 11 -13.43 3.43 -2.76
C ASN A 11 -12.51 4.55 -2.28
N ILE A 12 -12.80 5.19 -1.14
CA ILE A 12 -11.96 6.23 -0.54
C ILE A 12 -10.67 5.61 0.02
N LEU A 13 -10.79 4.50 0.74
CA LEU A 13 -9.65 3.79 1.34
C LEU A 13 -9.07 2.73 0.39
N ASN A 14 -9.09 2.98 -0.92
CA ASN A 14 -8.47 2.07 -1.88
C ASN A 14 -6.93 2.18 -1.83
N PRO A 15 -6.20 1.10 -2.20
CA PRO A 15 -4.75 1.06 -2.13
C PRO A 15 -4.04 2.23 -2.83
N PHE A 16 -4.55 2.69 -3.97
CA PHE A 16 -3.91 3.77 -4.74
C PHE A 16 -4.01 5.12 -4.02
N LEU A 17 -5.20 5.50 -3.53
CA LEU A 17 -5.39 6.75 -2.79
C LEU A 17 -4.63 6.72 -1.46
N VAL A 18 -4.70 5.61 -0.74
CA VAL A 18 -3.96 5.44 0.53
C VAL A 18 -2.46 5.55 0.30
N SER A 19 -1.92 4.90 -0.74
CA SER A 19 -0.50 5.00 -1.09
C SER A 19 -0.10 6.41 -1.51
N LEU A 20 -0.95 7.10 -2.29
CA LEU A 20 -0.71 8.47 -2.72
C LEU A 20 -0.60 9.42 -1.52
N VAL A 21 -1.55 9.33 -0.58
CA VAL A 21 -1.54 10.14 0.65
C VAL A 21 -0.32 9.81 1.50
N LEU A 22 0.03 8.52 1.66
CA LEU A 22 1.22 8.12 2.41
C LEU A 22 2.49 8.70 1.78
N ILE A 23 2.70 8.54 0.46
CA ILE A 23 3.87 9.06 -0.24
C ILE A 23 3.95 10.59 -0.12
N LEU A 24 2.82 11.29 -0.24
CA LEU A 24 2.76 12.73 -0.03
C LEU A 24 3.26 13.11 1.36
N LEU A 25 2.71 12.51 2.40
CA LEU A 25 3.08 12.79 3.79
C LEU A 25 4.55 12.43 4.07
N LEU A 26 5.04 11.31 3.55
CA LEU A 26 6.45 10.92 3.67
C LEU A 26 7.38 11.91 2.98
N SER A 27 7.06 12.35 1.77
CA SER A 27 7.90 13.28 1.01
C SER A 27 8.04 14.61 1.74
N PHE A 28 6.94 15.18 2.24
CA PHE A 28 6.96 16.43 2.99
C PHE A 28 7.57 16.30 4.38
N ARG A 29 7.43 15.15 5.05
CA ARG A 29 8.02 14.91 6.37
C ARG A 29 9.54 14.70 6.32
N SER A 30 10.05 14.18 5.19
CA SER A 30 11.44 13.72 5.07
C SER A 30 12.39 14.74 4.46
N THR A 31 11.87 15.89 4.02
CA THR A 31 12.66 16.93 3.34
C THR A 31 12.45 18.29 4.02
N SER A 32 13.45 19.15 3.95
CA SER A 32 13.39 20.52 4.49
C SER A 32 12.89 21.54 3.44
N SER A 33 12.89 21.16 2.17
CA SER A 33 12.49 22.03 1.04
C SER A 33 11.20 21.51 0.39
N THR A 34 10.26 22.39 0.12
CA THR A 34 9.04 22.07 -0.65
C THR A 34 9.37 21.55 -2.03
N LEU A 35 10.41 22.09 -2.68
CA LEU A 35 10.83 21.62 -4.00
C LEU A 35 11.31 20.17 -3.98
N ASP A 36 12.12 19.81 -2.96
CA ASP A 36 12.56 18.42 -2.77
C ASP A 36 11.39 17.50 -2.41
N ALA A 37 10.46 17.95 -1.58
CA ALA A 37 9.25 17.19 -1.27
C ALA A 37 8.45 16.87 -2.54
N VAL A 38 8.22 17.85 -3.40
CA VAL A 38 7.51 17.66 -4.68
C VAL A 38 8.30 16.74 -5.60
N LYS A 39 9.62 16.93 -5.71
CA LYS A 39 10.51 16.03 -6.47
C LYS A 39 10.33 14.57 -6.04
N TRP A 40 10.46 14.29 -4.75
CA TRP A 40 10.35 12.92 -4.24
C TRP A 40 8.93 12.35 -4.33
N LEU A 41 7.91 13.18 -4.18
CA LEU A 41 6.53 12.79 -4.45
C LEU A 41 6.36 12.33 -5.90
N LEU A 42 6.79 13.13 -6.87
CA LEU A 42 6.65 12.81 -8.29
C LEU A 42 7.46 11.58 -8.69
N VAL A 43 8.71 11.46 -8.24
CA VAL A 43 9.56 10.29 -8.49
C VAL A 43 8.93 9.04 -7.90
N SER A 44 8.43 9.10 -6.66
CA SER A 44 7.78 7.95 -6.01
C SER A 44 6.52 7.51 -6.76
N ILE A 45 5.67 8.46 -7.19
CA ILE A 45 4.47 8.16 -7.98
C ILE A 45 4.85 7.52 -9.33
N ALA A 46 5.84 8.09 -10.02
CA ALA A 46 6.28 7.62 -11.33
C ALA A 46 6.84 6.19 -11.28
N ILE A 47 7.52 5.81 -10.19
CA ILE A 47 8.11 4.47 -10.05
C ILE A 47 7.10 3.46 -9.48
N SER A 48 6.19 3.85 -8.57
CA SER A 48 5.33 2.89 -7.86
C SER A 48 3.89 2.88 -8.37
N ILE A 49 3.16 3.99 -8.24
CA ILE A 49 1.72 4.05 -8.48
C ILE A 49 1.40 4.01 -9.97
N LEU A 50 2.05 4.86 -10.75
CA LEU A 50 1.72 5.08 -12.15
C LEU A 50 1.88 3.81 -13.01
N PRO A 51 3.00 3.05 -12.95
CA PRO A 51 3.15 1.85 -13.77
C PRO A 51 2.15 0.75 -13.41
N VAL A 52 1.87 0.57 -12.11
CA VAL A 52 0.89 -0.42 -11.65
C VAL A 52 -0.51 -0.04 -12.12
N LEU A 53 -0.90 1.24 -12.02
CA LEU A 53 -2.19 1.74 -12.51
C LEU A 53 -2.32 1.54 -14.03
N LEU A 54 -1.29 1.91 -14.80
CA LEU A 54 -1.27 1.73 -16.26
C LEU A 54 -1.35 0.25 -16.64
N ALA A 55 -0.64 -0.64 -15.92
CA ALA A 55 -0.73 -2.08 -16.14
C ALA A 55 -2.15 -2.61 -15.89
N ILE A 56 -2.82 -2.17 -14.82
CA ILE A 56 -4.20 -2.55 -14.53
C ILE A 56 -5.13 -2.07 -15.66
N ILE A 57 -5.05 -0.80 -16.04
CA ILE A 57 -5.87 -0.23 -17.13
C ILE A 57 -5.66 -1.01 -18.42
N TYR A 58 -4.41 -1.30 -18.78
CA TYR A 58 -4.08 -2.08 -19.97
C TYR A 58 -4.67 -3.49 -19.93
N LEU A 59 -4.51 -4.19 -18.78
CA LEU A 59 -5.01 -5.55 -18.63
C LEU A 59 -6.55 -5.62 -18.61
N VAL A 60 -7.23 -4.61 -18.05
CA VAL A 60 -8.71 -4.50 -18.09
C VAL A 60 -9.17 -4.24 -19.51
N ARG A 61 -8.54 -3.30 -20.24
CA ARG A 61 -8.88 -3.03 -21.66
C ARG A 61 -8.68 -4.24 -22.57
N LYS A 62 -7.70 -5.09 -22.27
CA LYS A 62 -7.44 -6.36 -22.99
C LYS A 62 -8.28 -7.53 -22.48
N GLN A 63 -9.29 -7.27 -21.63
CA GLN A 63 -10.17 -8.29 -21.02
C GLN A 63 -9.41 -9.42 -20.31
N ARG A 64 -8.17 -9.13 -19.85
CA ARG A 64 -7.36 -10.07 -19.07
C ARG A 64 -7.58 -9.94 -17.57
N LEU A 65 -8.32 -8.91 -17.14
CA LEU A 65 -8.84 -8.67 -15.81
C LEU A 65 -10.31 -8.31 -15.89
N GLU A 66 -11.12 -8.85 -14.98
CA GLU A 66 -12.58 -8.61 -14.95
C GLU A 66 -12.91 -7.19 -14.47
N SER A 67 -12.08 -6.63 -13.60
CA SER A 67 -12.29 -5.29 -13.06
C SER A 67 -10.97 -4.71 -12.52
N PRO A 68 -10.88 -3.36 -12.34
CA PRO A 68 -9.73 -2.73 -11.69
C PRO A 68 -9.53 -3.19 -10.24
N PHE A 69 -10.60 -3.55 -9.55
CA PHE A 69 -10.55 -4.13 -8.20
C PHE A 69 -10.56 -5.67 -8.31
N ILE A 70 -9.37 -6.22 -8.45
CA ILE A 70 -9.15 -7.63 -8.79
C ILE A 70 -9.64 -8.54 -7.67
N ASN A 71 -10.84 -9.12 -7.83
CA ASN A 71 -11.43 -10.04 -6.86
C ASN A 71 -10.97 -11.48 -7.08
N VAL A 72 -10.57 -11.85 -8.30
CA VAL A 72 -10.11 -13.19 -8.65
C VAL A 72 -8.64 -13.37 -8.26
N ARG A 73 -8.37 -14.33 -7.38
CA ARG A 73 -7.03 -14.60 -6.82
C ARG A 73 -5.95 -14.79 -7.90
N LYS A 74 -6.20 -15.62 -8.90
CA LYS A 74 -5.25 -15.91 -9.98
C LYS A 74 -4.85 -14.66 -10.79
N GLN A 75 -5.76 -13.72 -10.96
CA GLN A 75 -5.51 -12.50 -11.71
C GLN A 75 -4.57 -11.52 -10.96
N ARG A 76 -4.52 -11.61 -9.62
CA ARG A 76 -3.66 -10.76 -8.77
C ARG A 76 -2.17 -10.99 -8.98
N THR A 77 -1.75 -12.22 -9.31
CA THR A 77 -0.34 -12.56 -9.47
C THR A 77 0.35 -11.66 -10.50
N LYS A 78 -0.31 -11.32 -11.61
CA LYS A 78 0.25 -10.40 -12.62
C LYS A 78 0.53 -9.01 -12.05
N ILE A 79 -0.37 -8.52 -11.20
CA ILE A 79 -0.22 -7.20 -10.58
C ILE A 79 0.86 -7.22 -9.49
N TYR A 80 0.96 -8.30 -8.70
CA TYR A 80 2.06 -8.46 -7.77
C TYR A 80 3.43 -8.46 -8.46
N LEU A 81 3.55 -9.11 -9.63
CA LEU A 81 4.79 -9.11 -10.41
C LEU A 81 5.15 -7.69 -10.88
N VAL A 82 4.19 -6.95 -11.45
CA VAL A 82 4.43 -5.56 -11.87
C VAL A 82 4.81 -4.70 -10.66
N ALA A 83 4.04 -4.78 -9.56
CA ALA A 83 4.33 -4.03 -8.35
C ALA A 83 5.68 -4.40 -7.73
N GLY A 84 6.07 -5.69 -7.77
CA GLY A 84 7.35 -6.17 -7.30
C GLY A 84 8.52 -5.61 -8.11
N VAL A 85 8.41 -5.63 -9.45
CA VAL A 85 9.41 -5.02 -10.33
C VAL A 85 9.54 -3.52 -10.04
N CYS A 86 8.42 -2.79 -9.95
CA CYS A 86 8.42 -1.36 -9.66
C CYS A 86 9.05 -1.06 -8.30
N ALA A 87 8.67 -1.80 -7.25
CA ALA A 87 9.24 -1.63 -5.92
C ALA A 87 10.74 -1.99 -5.88
N GLY A 88 11.15 -3.04 -6.59
CA GLY A 88 12.56 -3.42 -6.74
C GLY A 88 13.38 -2.34 -7.44
N ILE A 89 12.88 -1.77 -8.53
CA ILE A 89 13.50 -0.63 -9.21
C ILE A 89 13.65 0.54 -8.22
N GLY A 90 12.62 0.85 -7.45
CA GLY A 90 12.68 1.90 -6.44
C GLY A 90 13.72 1.63 -5.36
N CYS A 91 13.81 0.38 -4.86
CA CYS A 91 14.82 0.00 -3.87
C CYS A 91 16.26 0.16 -4.38
N ILE A 92 16.48 0.01 -5.69
CA ILE A 92 17.80 0.19 -6.33
C ILE A 92 18.06 1.68 -6.60
N ILE A 93 17.12 2.39 -7.21
CA ILE A 93 17.32 3.76 -7.71
C ILE A 93 17.35 4.78 -6.56
N PHE A 94 16.51 4.65 -5.54
CA PHE A 94 16.40 5.67 -4.49
C PHE A 94 17.69 5.92 -3.70
N PRO A 95 18.48 4.89 -3.30
CA PRO A 95 19.80 5.14 -2.70
C PRO A 95 20.75 5.93 -3.61
N TYR A 96 20.79 5.62 -4.91
CA TYR A 96 21.64 6.35 -5.87
C TYR A 96 21.22 7.79 -6.08
N LEU A 97 19.92 8.08 -6.03
CA LEU A 97 19.41 9.44 -6.15
C LEU A 97 19.49 10.24 -4.84
N GLY A 98 19.95 9.64 -3.73
CA GLY A 98 20.03 10.29 -2.43
C GLY A 98 18.66 10.47 -1.76
N ALA A 99 17.71 9.56 -2.00
CA ALA A 99 16.40 9.64 -1.38
C ALA A 99 16.47 9.56 0.15
N PRO A 100 15.58 10.29 0.86
CA PRO A 100 15.47 10.24 2.31
C PRO A 100 15.30 8.81 2.85
N PRO A 101 15.87 8.47 4.03
CA PRO A 101 15.77 7.14 4.62
C PRO A 101 14.34 6.63 4.78
N THR A 102 13.39 7.49 5.13
CA THR A 102 11.98 7.16 5.27
C THR A 102 11.33 6.69 3.96
N LEU A 103 11.65 7.33 2.83
CA LEU A 103 11.19 6.90 1.52
C LEU A 103 11.84 5.57 1.10
N ARG A 104 13.13 5.41 1.35
CA ARG A 104 13.83 4.13 1.10
C ARG A 104 13.21 3.00 1.92
N ALA A 105 12.97 3.22 3.21
CA ALA A 105 12.29 2.26 4.07
C ALA A 105 10.88 1.90 3.55
N ALA A 106 10.10 2.89 3.10
CA ALA A 106 8.77 2.65 2.54
C ALA A 106 8.81 1.77 1.28
N PHE A 107 9.79 1.98 0.38
CA PHE A 107 9.95 1.13 -0.80
C PHE A 107 10.40 -0.29 -0.46
N VAL A 108 11.30 -0.46 0.51
CA VAL A 108 11.71 -1.79 1.01
C VAL A 108 10.53 -2.49 1.69
N ALA A 109 9.73 -1.78 2.51
CA ALA A 109 8.52 -2.33 3.10
C ALA A 109 7.49 -2.72 2.04
N GLY A 110 7.32 -1.89 1.00
CA GLY A 110 6.46 -2.19 -0.15
C GLY A 110 6.90 -3.44 -0.91
N LEU A 111 8.18 -3.58 -1.21
CA LEU A 111 8.73 -4.77 -1.87
C LEU A 111 8.54 -6.02 -1.00
N SER A 112 8.88 -5.94 0.28
CA SER A 112 8.68 -7.03 1.25
C SER A 112 7.22 -7.45 1.32
N ALA A 113 6.30 -6.48 1.39
CA ALA A 113 4.86 -6.74 1.39
C ALA A 113 4.40 -7.43 0.09
N VAL A 114 4.87 -6.96 -1.07
CA VAL A 114 4.53 -7.58 -2.37
C VAL A 114 4.98 -9.04 -2.40
N VAL A 115 6.22 -9.33 -1.98
CA VAL A 115 6.76 -10.70 -1.95
C VAL A 115 5.95 -11.59 -1.01
N VAL A 116 5.75 -11.16 0.24
CA VAL A 116 5.00 -11.92 1.24
C VAL A 116 3.54 -12.14 0.78
N PHE A 117 2.87 -11.10 0.31
CA PHE A 117 1.47 -11.21 -0.13
C PHE A 117 1.32 -12.01 -1.41
N MET A 118 2.31 -11.99 -2.30
CA MET A 118 2.33 -12.86 -3.47
C MET A 118 2.46 -14.34 -3.05
N CYS A 119 3.36 -14.66 -2.13
CA CYS A 119 3.51 -16.02 -1.58
C CYS A 119 2.21 -16.49 -0.90
N VAL A 120 1.62 -15.67 -0.05
CA VAL A 120 0.34 -15.99 0.58
C VAL A 120 -0.76 -16.15 -0.46
N ASN A 121 -0.78 -15.31 -1.51
CA ASN A 121 -1.78 -15.37 -2.57
C ASN A 121 -1.71 -16.67 -3.39
N LEU A 122 -0.61 -17.41 -3.37
CA LEU A 122 -0.55 -18.73 -4.02
C LEU A 122 -1.48 -19.75 -3.32
N LEU A 123 -1.67 -19.62 -2.02
CA LEU A 123 -2.44 -20.55 -1.19
C LEU A 123 -3.78 -19.94 -0.75
N TRP A 124 -3.77 -18.69 -0.32
CA TRP A 124 -4.90 -18.06 0.34
C TRP A 124 -5.06 -16.58 -0.04
N LYS A 125 -6.30 -16.12 -0.15
CA LYS A 125 -6.63 -14.73 -0.50
C LYS A 125 -6.61 -13.87 0.76
N ILE A 126 -5.82 -12.79 0.77
CA ILE A 126 -5.84 -11.77 1.86
C ILE A 126 -6.33 -10.41 1.35
N SER A 127 -6.71 -9.53 2.28
CA SER A 127 -7.26 -8.22 1.95
C SER A 127 -6.15 -7.19 1.74
N LEU A 128 -5.90 -6.81 0.48
CA LEU A 128 -4.95 -5.74 0.15
C LEU A 128 -5.43 -4.37 0.66
N HIS A 129 -6.72 -4.07 0.61
CA HIS A 129 -7.25 -2.80 1.13
C HIS A 129 -6.90 -2.62 2.60
N THR A 130 -7.17 -3.64 3.42
CA THR A 130 -6.84 -3.61 4.85
C THR A 130 -5.33 -3.56 5.06
N ALA A 131 -4.55 -4.32 4.29
CA ALA A 131 -3.10 -4.31 4.37
C ALA A 131 -2.51 -2.91 4.10
N PHE A 132 -2.91 -2.25 3.01
CA PHE A 132 -2.42 -0.91 2.67
C PHE A 132 -2.80 0.13 3.70
N VAL A 133 -4.05 0.13 4.18
CA VAL A 133 -4.48 1.05 5.25
C VAL A 133 -3.69 0.79 6.53
N THR A 134 -3.53 -0.47 6.94
CA THR A 134 -2.79 -0.79 8.17
C THR A 134 -1.31 -0.45 8.06
N ALA A 135 -0.65 -0.76 6.95
CA ALA A 135 0.74 -0.37 6.73
C ALA A 135 0.90 1.15 6.81
N SER A 136 0.01 1.90 6.14
CA SER A 136 0.05 3.37 6.15
C SER A 136 -0.16 3.94 7.55
N VAL A 137 -1.16 3.45 8.29
CA VAL A 137 -1.42 3.85 9.68
C VAL A 137 -0.20 3.55 10.56
N THR A 138 0.39 2.37 10.44
CA THR A 138 1.60 1.99 11.19
C THR A 138 2.76 2.94 10.91
N VAL A 139 3.05 3.21 9.64
CA VAL A 139 4.12 4.13 9.24
C VAL A 139 3.84 5.56 9.74
N LEU A 140 2.59 6.03 9.65
CA LEU A 140 2.23 7.35 10.16
C LEU A 140 2.43 7.45 11.67
N ILE A 141 2.08 6.41 12.44
CA ILE A 141 2.31 6.39 13.90
C ILE A 141 3.81 6.41 14.21
N ILE A 142 4.62 5.66 13.49
CA ILE A 142 6.08 5.65 13.65
C ILE A 142 6.66 7.06 13.45
N LEU A 143 6.20 7.81 12.45
CA LEU A 143 6.79 9.08 12.06
C LEU A 143 6.18 10.31 12.73
N TYR A 144 4.92 10.26 13.12
CA TYR A 144 4.17 11.38 13.69
C TYR A 144 3.72 11.14 15.13
N GLY A 145 3.98 9.94 15.69
CA GLY A 145 3.67 9.60 17.08
C GLY A 145 2.17 9.60 17.38
N SER A 146 1.81 10.08 18.58
CA SER A 146 0.44 10.06 19.09
C SER A 146 -0.57 10.87 18.25
N ILE A 147 -0.12 11.89 17.53
CA ILE A 147 -1.00 12.68 16.64
C ILE A 147 -1.59 11.79 15.54
N ALA A 148 -0.79 10.84 15.04
CA ALA A 148 -1.27 9.91 14.01
C ALA A 148 -2.13 8.77 14.58
N ALA A 149 -2.20 8.58 15.89
CA ALA A 149 -2.97 7.48 16.49
C ALA A 149 -4.46 7.54 16.15
N VAL A 150 -5.01 8.73 15.89
CA VAL A 150 -6.40 8.90 15.42
C VAL A 150 -6.67 8.12 14.12
N THR A 151 -5.65 7.91 13.27
CA THR A 151 -5.80 7.18 12.02
C THR A 151 -6.05 5.68 12.21
N VAL A 152 -5.83 5.13 13.41
CA VAL A 152 -6.11 3.73 13.75
C VAL A 152 -7.57 3.35 13.47
N VAL A 153 -8.50 4.28 13.61
CA VAL A 153 -9.93 4.07 13.31
C VAL A 153 -10.19 3.64 11.86
N LEU A 154 -9.28 3.98 10.93
CA LEU A 154 -9.41 3.60 9.52
C LEU A 154 -9.27 2.09 9.31
N VAL A 155 -8.53 1.40 10.19
CA VAL A 155 -8.29 -0.05 10.06
C VAL A 155 -9.59 -0.86 10.28
N PRO A 156 -10.33 -0.73 11.39
CA PRO A 156 -11.61 -1.42 11.53
C PRO A 156 -12.66 -0.94 10.53
N LEU A 157 -12.62 0.32 10.12
CA LEU A 157 -13.55 0.87 9.13
C LEU A 157 -13.39 0.20 7.76
N ILE A 158 -12.15 0.06 7.25
CA ILE A 158 -11.90 -0.65 5.99
C ILE A 158 -12.15 -2.16 6.15
N ALA A 159 -11.79 -2.75 7.30
CA ALA A 159 -12.04 -4.14 7.61
C ALA A 159 -13.54 -4.48 7.51
N TRP A 160 -14.38 -3.71 8.20
CA TRP A 160 -15.83 -3.83 8.11
C TRP A 160 -16.33 -3.70 6.66
N SER A 161 -15.87 -2.69 5.95
CA SER A 161 -16.27 -2.48 4.54
C SER A 161 -15.99 -3.70 3.66
N ARG A 162 -14.83 -4.35 3.82
CA ARG A 162 -14.46 -5.52 3.00
C ARG A 162 -15.25 -6.77 3.34
N ILE A 163 -15.67 -6.90 4.60
CA ILE A 163 -16.53 -8.01 5.08
C ILE A 163 -17.98 -7.76 4.61
N GLU A 164 -18.51 -6.55 4.82
CA GLU A 164 -19.88 -6.17 4.42
C GLU A 164 -20.12 -6.37 2.92
N LEU A 165 -19.13 -6.02 2.09
CA LEU A 165 -19.16 -6.24 0.63
C LEU A 165 -18.92 -7.70 0.22
N LYS A 166 -18.77 -8.63 1.17
CA LYS A 166 -18.50 -10.06 0.93
C LYS A 166 -17.27 -10.33 0.06
N HIS A 167 -16.32 -9.39 0.02
CA HIS A 167 -15.08 -9.53 -0.74
C HIS A 167 -14.03 -10.35 0.00
N HIS A 168 -14.09 -10.36 1.35
CA HIS A 168 -13.15 -11.06 2.23
C HIS A 168 -13.83 -11.59 3.49
N SER A 169 -13.29 -12.70 4.03
CA SER A 169 -13.65 -13.19 5.35
C SER A 169 -12.95 -12.37 6.47
N PRO A 170 -13.45 -12.40 7.72
CA PRO A 170 -12.75 -11.78 8.86
C PRO A 170 -11.29 -12.21 8.99
N ALA A 171 -11.00 -13.51 8.82
CA ALA A 171 -9.64 -14.03 8.89
C ALA A 171 -8.71 -13.43 7.82
N GLN A 172 -9.21 -13.25 6.58
CA GLN A 172 -8.44 -12.64 5.47
C GLN A 172 -8.12 -11.17 5.70
N VAL A 173 -9.00 -10.45 6.38
CA VAL A 173 -8.84 -9.05 6.75
C VAL A 173 -7.82 -8.93 7.88
N ILE A 174 -7.96 -9.73 8.93
CA ILE A 174 -7.05 -9.74 10.10
C ILE A 174 -5.63 -10.12 9.65
N ALA A 175 -5.48 -11.19 8.87
CA ALA A 175 -4.17 -11.60 8.37
C ALA A 175 -3.51 -10.51 7.52
N GLY A 176 -4.28 -9.84 6.64
CA GLY A 176 -3.77 -8.72 5.84
C GLY A 176 -3.28 -7.56 6.71
N ALA A 177 -4.03 -7.22 7.77
CA ALA A 177 -3.66 -6.17 8.71
C ALA A 177 -2.38 -6.53 9.50
N LEU A 178 -2.34 -7.71 10.11
CA LEU A 178 -1.22 -8.13 10.97
C LEU A 178 0.09 -8.26 10.18
N LEU A 179 0.05 -8.88 9.00
CA LEU A 179 1.23 -9.02 8.16
C LEU A 179 1.75 -7.65 7.68
N ALA A 180 0.84 -6.74 7.31
CA ALA A 180 1.22 -5.41 6.86
C ALA A 180 1.83 -4.57 7.99
N ALA A 181 1.26 -4.61 9.18
CA ALA A 181 1.81 -3.93 10.36
C ALA A 181 3.20 -4.48 10.72
N LEU A 182 3.33 -5.81 10.76
CA LEU A 182 4.60 -6.47 11.08
C LEU A 182 5.70 -6.07 10.09
N ILE A 183 5.43 -6.13 8.79
CA ILE A 183 6.40 -5.73 7.75
C ILE A 183 6.81 -4.27 7.93
N ALA A 184 5.85 -3.37 8.13
CA ALA A 184 6.14 -1.96 8.32
C ALA A 184 7.03 -1.72 9.56
N VAL A 185 6.67 -2.30 10.71
CA VAL A 185 7.45 -2.18 11.96
C VAL A 185 8.87 -2.71 11.77
N VAL A 186 9.00 -3.95 11.26
CA VAL A 186 10.33 -4.58 11.09
C VAL A 186 11.22 -3.76 10.15
N VAL A 187 10.70 -3.35 9.00
CA VAL A 187 11.51 -2.59 8.03
C VAL A 187 11.90 -1.22 8.59
N PHE A 188 10.98 -0.49 9.21
CA PHE A 188 11.29 0.83 9.77
C PHE A 188 12.26 0.73 10.95
N TYR A 189 12.15 -0.33 11.77
CA TYR A 189 13.13 -0.63 12.81
C TYR A 189 14.54 -0.87 12.24
N LEU A 190 14.66 -1.69 11.19
CA LEU A 190 15.94 -1.98 10.52
C LEU A 190 16.58 -0.73 9.88
N PHE A 191 15.79 0.27 9.54
CA PHE A 191 16.26 1.56 9.05
C PHE A 191 16.60 2.56 10.17
N GLY A 192 16.42 2.18 11.45
CA GLY A 192 16.66 3.07 12.60
C GLY A 192 15.66 4.22 12.68
N LEU A 193 14.41 4.00 12.25
CA LEU A 193 13.34 4.99 12.21
C LEU A 193 12.27 4.79 13.30
N LEU A 194 12.49 3.81 14.17
CA LEU A 194 11.67 3.49 15.36
C LEU A 194 12.39 3.92 16.61
#